data_3d9024bc6c7bc5d6f8c9f6d809b62f12
#
_entry.id   3d9024bc6c7bc5d6f8c9f6d809b62f12
#
_cell.length_a   1.000
_cell.length_b   1.000
_cell.length_c   1.000
_cell.angle_alpha   90.00
_cell.angle_beta   90.00
_cell.angle_gamma   90.00
#
_symmetry.space_group_name_H-M   'P 1'
#
loop_
_entity.id
_entity.type
_entity.pdbx_description
1 polymer ?
#
loop_
_entity_poly.entity_id
_entity_poly.type
_entity_poly.pdbx_seq_one_letter_code
_entity_poly.pdbx_strand_id
1 'polypeptide(L)'
;MTTATTTISPAASSAHGDISSALRFITCGSVDDGKSTLIGRLLVDSRSVMLDQLANVSKSGEADLALFTDGLSAEREQGITIDVAYRYFATPARKFIIGDAPGHEQYTRNMVTAASSAHAAVVLVDATKLKWQAEGLLELLPQTRRHSLLVNLLRVPGIVFAVNKLDALESADKPETLGNAAMAFYKIRQALEQFAKDAGIEVTAIIPISALKGDNVVHASAGWCGYTGPSLLTLLEQLPVTAPETEVPFAFPVQWVEKFSASSDTSQGRRVFWGRVATGSVQPGQQISILPSGQTATVAQVLDHVRKPNNVEAGHSAGIILDREVDVSRGDWLLATVDAPKHFEPTREISATVAWMDDEPLVAGRVYWALHGHRWIKARVKRIVHSLDINTLQEHDATQILPNAIGHIEIALQEAIAAVPYKTSRVLGSLILVDTASHKTSGALLLN
;
A
#
# COMPACT_ATOMS: atom_id res chain seq x y z
N MET A 1 -12.42 -39.71 -18.14
CA MET A 1 -11.59 -38.50 -18.23
C MET A 1 -12.53 -37.30 -18.24
N THR A 2 -12.82 -36.74 -17.08
CA THR A 2 -13.81 -35.67 -16.90
C THR A 2 -13.05 -34.39 -16.69
N THR A 3 -13.09 -33.50 -17.68
CA THR A 3 -12.50 -32.17 -17.63
C THR A 3 -13.30 -31.32 -16.65
N ALA A 4 -12.72 -31.02 -15.50
CA ALA A 4 -13.26 -30.06 -14.56
C ALA A 4 -12.98 -28.63 -15.05
N THR A 5 -13.98 -28.03 -15.65
CA THR A 5 -14.00 -26.60 -15.95
C THR A 5 -14.27 -25.87 -14.63
N THR A 6 -13.24 -25.27 -14.04
CA THR A 6 -13.39 -24.42 -12.86
C THR A 6 -13.99 -23.10 -13.31
N THR A 7 -15.30 -22.99 -13.18
CA THR A 7 -16.02 -21.71 -13.29
C THR A 7 -15.65 -20.85 -12.08
N ILE A 8 -14.96 -19.74 -12.35
CA ILE A 8 -14.77 -18.66 -11.39
C ILE A 8 -16.15 -18.06 -11.14
N SER A 9 -16.70 -18.34 -9.95
CA SER A 9 -17.93 -17.71 -9.49
C SER A 9 -17.61 -16.25 -9.13
N PRO A 10 -18.29 -15.25 -9.69
CA PRO A 10 -18.11 -13.88 -9.22
C PRO A 10 -18.81 -13.75 -7.86
N ALA A 11 -18.03 -13.69 -6.80
CA ALA A 11 -18.54 -13.23 -5.51
C ALA A 11 -18.99 -11.77 -5.71
N ALA A 12 -20.28 -11.56 -5.71
CA ALA A 12 -20.91 -10.27 -5.77
C ALA A 12 -20.63 -9.51 -4.46
N SER A 13 -19.65 -8.62 -4.51
CA SER A 13 -19.54 -7.49 -3.62
C SER A 13 -19.46 -6.25 -4.50
N SER A 14 -20.46 -5.40 -4.40
CA SER A 14 -20.66 -4.18 -5.17
C SER A 14 -19.69 -3.07 -4.76
N ALA A 15 -18.43 -3.21 -5.16
CA ALA A 15 -17.48 -2.10 -5.19
C ALA A 15 -17.01 -1.95 -6.64
N HIS A 16 -17.82 -1.28 -7.45
CA HIS A 16 -17.39 -0.82 -8.77
C HIS A 16 -16.40 0.32 -8.58
N GLY A 17 -15.13 -0.01 -8.28
CA GLY A 17 -14.04 0.94 -8.40
C GLY A 17 -13.93 1.36 -9.87
N ASP A 18 -13.84 2.66 -10.12
CA ASP A 18 -13.72 3.24 -11.45
C ASP A 18 -12.44 2.73 -12.14
N ILE A 19 -12.60 1.84 -13.12
CA ILE A 19 -11.49 1.28 -13.92
C ILE A 19 -10.81 2.37 -14.76
N SER A 20 -11.46 3.51 -15.00
CA SER A 20 -10.92 4.64 -15.77
C SER A 20 -9.82 5.39 -15.00
N SER A 21 -9.74 5.25 -13.70
CA SER A 21 -8.74 5.91 -12.87
C SER A 21 -7.36 5.22 -12.95
N ALA A 22 -6.29 5.99 -12.70
CA ALA A 22 -4.93 5.46 -12.70
C ALA A 22 -4.74 4.39 -11.61
N LEU A 23 -4.25 3.21 -12.00
CA LEU A 23 -3.86 2.18 -11.02
C LEU A 23 -2.49 2.49 -10.44
N ARG A 24 -2.40 2.55 -9.10
CA ARG A 24 -1.13 2.58 -8.39
C ARG A 24 -0.81 1.19 -7.93
N PHE A 25 0.32 0.65 -8.36
CA PHE A 25 0.77 -0.64 -7.86
C PHE A 25 2.24 -0.61 -7.50
N ILE A 26 2.62 -1.48 -6.58
CA ILE A 26 4.01 -1.65 -6.18
C ILE A 26 4.55 -3.00 -6.66
N THR A 27 5.85 -3.04 -6.93
CA THR A 27 6.62 -4.28 -7.05
C THR A 27 7.35 -4.52 -5.74
N CYS A 28 7.23 -5.71 -5.18
CA CYS A 28 7.95 -6.11 -3.97
C CYS A 28 8.43 -7.56 -4.09
N GLY A 29 9.36 -7.96 -3.25
CA GLY A 29 10.04 -9.25 -3.29
C GLY A 29 11.47 -9.09 -2.78
N SER A 30 12.23 -10.19 -2.70
CA SER A 30 13.62 -10.17 -2.26
C SER A 30 14.54 -9.41 -3.23
N VAL A 31 15.75 -9.16 -2.79
CA VAL A 31 16.82 -8.68 -3.67
C VAL A 31 17.01 -9.69 -4.81
N ASP A 32 17.27 -9.22 -6.01
CA ASP A 32 17.48 -10.01 -7.23
C ASP A 32 16.29 -10.87 -7.70
N ASP A 33 15.09 -10.66 -7.18
CA ASP A 33 13.90 -11.37 -7.69
C ASP A 33 13.45 -10.86 -9.07
N GLY A 34 14.07 -9.78 -9.58
CA GLY A 34 13.83 -9.23 -10.92
C GLY A 34 12.79 -8.09 -10.95
N LYS A 35 12.61 -7.35 -9.84
CA LYS A 35 11.68 -6.21 -9.76
C LYS A 35 11.98 -5.15 -10.81
N SER A 36 13.20 -4.64 -10.83
CA SER A 36 13.65 -3.61 -11.78
C SER A 36 13.57 -4.10 -13.23
N THR A 37 13.92 -5.38 -13.47
CA THR A 37 13.78 -6.02 -14.79
C THR A 37 12.31 -6.08 -15.24
N LEU A 38 11.39 -6.42 -14.34
CA LEU A 38 9.95 -6.45 -14.62
C LEU A 38 9.41 -5.06 -14.98
N ILE A 39 9.81 -4.04 -14.20
CA ILE A 39 9.41 -2.66 -14.47
C ILE A 39 9.94 -2.21 -15.84
N GLY A 40 11.22 -2.44 -16.11
CA GLY A 40 11.82 -2.14 -17.40
C GLY A 40 11.08 -2.84 -18.54
N ARG A 41 10.74 -4.12 -18.40
CA ARG A 41 9.97 -4.89 -19.37
C ARG A 41 8.57 -4.27 -19.61
N LEU A 42 7.85 -3.94 -18.56
CA LEU A 42 6.54 -3.28 -18.67
C LEU A 42 6.65 -1.95 -19.41
N LEU A 43 7.65 -1.13 -19.11
CA LEU A 43 7.86 0.16 -19.75
C LEU A 43 8.22 0.03 -21.24
N VAL A 44 9.09 -0.92 -21.59
CA VAL A 44 9.54 -1.14 -22.97
C VAL A 44 8.41 -1.74 -23.81
N ASP A 45 7.80 -2.81 -23.37
CA ASP A 45 6.81 -3.56 -24.17
C ASP A 45 5.47 -2.80 -24.25
N SER A 46 5.15 -1.92 -23.28
CA SER A 46 4.01 -0.99 -23.37
C SER A 46 4.29 0.22 -24.27
N ARG A 47 5.47 0.32 -24.88
CA ARG A 47 5.93 1.45 -25.72
C ARG A 47 5.88 2.80 -25.00
N SER A 48 6.08 2.81 -23.69
CA SER A 48 6.07 4.03 -22.87
C SER A 48 7.46 4.66 -22.72
N VAL A 49 8.51 4.04 -23.27
CA VAL A 49 9.87 4.56 -23.31
C VAL A 49 10.17 5.15 -24.69
N MET A 50 10.79 6.31 -24.73
CA MET A 50 11.22 6.93 -26.00
C MET A 50 12.38 6.14 -26.63
N LEU A 51 12.42 6.06 -27.96
CA LEU A 51 13.42 5.29 -28.72
C LEU A 51 14.87 5.71 -28.41
N ASP A 52 15.12 6.96 -28.10
CA ASP A 52 16.43 7.52 -27.74
C ASP A 52 16.90 7.00 -26.35
N GLN A 53 15.98 6.78 -25.43
CA GLN A 53 16.30 6.19 -24.13
C GLN A 53 16.64 4.71 -24.26
N LEU A 54 15.92 3.99 -25.13
CA LEU A 54 16.21 2.59 -25.50
C LEU A 54 17.62 2.46 -26.11
N ALA A 55 18.00 3.36 -27.00
CA ALA A 55 19.30 3.33 -27.68
C ALA A 55 20.49 3.55 -26.70
N ASN A 56 20.29 4.36 -25.65
CA ASN A 56 21.33 4.63 -24.66
C ASN A 56 21.60 3.47 -23.68
N VAL A 57 20.63 2.55 -23.55
CA VAL A 57 20.72 1.41 -22.62
C VAL A 57 21.13 0.12 -23.34
N SER A 58 21.07 0.10 -24.68
CA SER A 58 21.46 -1.05 -25.51
C SER A 58 22.95 -0.98 -25.87
N LYS A 59 23.87 -1.29 -24.95
CA LYS A 59 25.31 -1.25 -25.20
C LYS A 59 25.88 -2.51 -25.88
N SER A 60 25.12 -3.60 -26.04
CA SER A 60 25.60 -4.88 -26.59
C SER A 60 24.54 -5.72 -27.30
N GLY A 61 23.47 -5.09 -27.81
CA GLY A 61 22.40 -5.80 -28.50
C GLY A 61 21.25 -6.27 -27.61
N GLU A 62 21.45 -6.41 -26.31
CA GLU A 62 20.38 -6.62 -25.32
C GLU A 62 20.28 -5.39 -24.42
N ALA A 63 19.06 -4.86 -24.25
CA ALA A 63 18.82 -3.74 -23.37
C ALA A 63 18.90 -4.22 -21.91
N ASP A 64 19.74 -3.60 -21.10
CA ASP A 64 19.70 -3.80 -19.65
C ASP A 64 18.46 -3.09 -19.08
N LEU A 65 17.40 -3.86 -18.90
CA LEU A 65 16.10 -3.38 -18.47
C LEU A 65 16.13 -2.77 -17.05
N ALA A 66 17.07 -3.15 -16.20
CA ALA A 66 17.20 -2.62 -14.85
C ALA A 66 17.70 -1.17 -14.86
N LEU A 67 18.49 -0.76 -15.84
CA LEU A 67 18.99 0.61 -15.94
C LEU A 67 17.89 1.66 -16.17
N PHE A 68 16.68 1.25 -16.59
CA PHE A 68 15.55 2.18 -16.69
C PHE A 68 14.97 2.57 -15.32
N THR A 69 15.28 1.82 -14.28
CA THR A 69 14.71 2.01 -12.95
C THR A 69 15.67 2.67 -11.97
N ASP A 70 16.98 2.48 -12.13
CA ASP A 70 18.00 2.97 -11.22
C ASP A 70 18.19 4.50 -11.34
N GLY A 71 17.50 5.22 -10.46
CA GLY A 71 17.47 6.69 -10.45
C GLY A 71 18.65 7.32 -9.72
N LEU A 72 19.11 6.71 -8.63
CA LEU A 72 20.16 7.23 -7.78
C LEU A 72 21.53 6.68 -8.18
N SER A 73 22.60 7.47 -8.06
CA SER A 73 23.97 7.00 -8.27
C SER A 73 24.34 5.86 -7.32
N ALA A 74 23.89 5.93 -6.06
CA ALA A 74 24.12 4.90 -5.06
C ALA A 74 23.40 3.59 -5.39
N GLU A 75 22.21 3.62 -6.00
CA GLU A 75 21.50 2.43 -6.47
C GLU A 75 22.27 1.75 -7.60
N ARG A 76 22.80 2.51 -8.55
CA ARG A 76 23.64 1.98 -9.66
C ARG A 76 24.95 1.38 -9.18
N GLU A 77 25.58 1.97 -8.17
CA GLU A 77 26.83 1.47 -7.60
C GLU A 77 26.62 0.19 -6.77
N GLN A 78 25.51 0.09 -6.05
CA GLN A 78 25.21 -1.04 -5.17
C GLN A 78 24.36 -2.12 -5.86
N GLY A 79 23.72 -1.80 -6.98
CA GLY A 79 22.81 -2.72 -7.70
C GLY A 79 21.54 -3.06 -6.92
N ILE A 80 21.10 -2.19 -5.99
CA ILE A 80 19.90 -2.39 -5.16
C ILE A 80 19.03 -1.14 -5.17
N THR A 81 17.72 -1.33 -5.09
CA THR A 81 16.75 -0.24 -4.86
C THR A 81 16.85 0.20 -3.39
N ILE A 82 17.10 1.48 -3.15
CA ILE A 82 17.23 2.07 -1.81
C ILE A 82 15.97 2.82 -1.44
N ASP A 83 15.49 3.69 -2.31
CA ASP A 83 14.30 4.52 -2.10
C ASP A 83 13.18 4.13 -3.06
N VAL A 84 11.97 4.60 -2.80
CA VAL A 84 10.82 4.33 -3.67
C VAL A 84 10.90 5.20 -4.91
N ALA A 85 11.12 4.57 -6.05
CA ALA A 85 11.06 5.23 -7.35
C ALA A 85 9.66 5.05 -7.97
N TYR A 86 9.04 6.17 -8.37
CA TYR A 86 7.76 6.10 -9.08
C TYR A 86 7.98 6.22 -10.59
N ARG A 87 7.36 5.30 -11.32
CA ARG A 87 7.38 5.28 -12.79
C ARG A 87 5.94 5.35 -13.31
N TYR A 88 5.79 5.96 -14.47
CA TYR A 88 4.49 6.21 -15.07
C TYR A 88 4.45 5.60 -16.46
N PHE A 89 3.39 4.88 -16.75
CA PHE A 89 3.11 4.44 -18.11
C PHE A 89 1.61 4.38 -18.35
N ALA A 90 1.21 4.21 -19.60
CA ALA A 90 -0.18 4.10 -19.98
C ALA A 90 -0.35 3.08 -21.09
N THR A 91 -1.47 2.39 -21.06
CA THR A 91 -2.00 1.61 -22.18
C THR A 91 -3.24 2.32 -22.74
N PRO A 92 -3.78 1.89 -23.87
CA PRO A 92 -5.07 2.41 -24.33
C PRO A 92 -6.20 2.22 -23.32
N ALA A 93 -6.11 1.20 -22.44
CA ALA A 93 -7.11 0.88 -21.45
C ALA A 93 -6.94 1.70 -20.15
N ARG A 94 -5.70 1.99 -19.72
CA ARG A 94 -5.48 2.54 -18.38
C ARG A 94 -4.13 3.23 -18.21
N LYS A 95 -4.07 4.20 -17.27
CA LYS A 95 -2.83 4.80 -16.75
C LYS A 95 -2.35 4.04 -15.51
N PHE A 96 -1.03 3.94 -15.37
CA PHE A 96 -0.37 3.23 -14.28
C PHE A 96 0.68 4.09 -13.58
N ILE A 97 0.76 3.92 -12.29
CA ILE A 97 1.83 4.47 -11.44
C ILE A 97 2.47 3.27 -10.73
N ILE A 98 3.71 2.99 -11.05
CA ILE A 98 4.48 1.91 -10.42
C ILE A 98 5.32 2.49 -9.30
N GLY A 99 5.23 1.93 -8.11
CA GLY A 99 6.18 2.16 -7.03
C GLY A 99 7.18 1.00 -6.99
N ASP A 100 8.43 1.26 -7.32
CA ASP A 100 9.49 0.26 -7.13
C ASP A 100 9.90 0.26 -5.66
N ALA A 101 9.56 -0.83 -4.96
CA ALA A 101 9.85 -0.96 -3.54
C ALA A 101 11.15 -1.74 -3.33
N PRO A 102 12.01 -1.28 -2.39
CA PRO A 102 13.26 -1.97 -2.09
C PRO A 102 13.02 -3.39 -1.59
N GLY A 103 13.90 -4.31 -1.98
CA GLY A 103 13.85 -5.71 -1.57
C GLY A 103 14.61 -6.04 -0.30
N HIS A 104 15.45 -5.14 0.18
CA HIS A 104 16.33 -5.35 1.32
C HIS A 104 15.62 -5.02 2.64
N GLU A 105 15.84 -5.82 3.68
CA GLU A 105 15.18 -5.66 5.00
C GLU A 105 15.37 -4.28 5.61
N GLN A 106 16.56 -3.71 5.51
CA GLN A 106 16.87 -2.38 6.06
C GLN A 106 16.04 -1.24 5.44
N TYR A 107 15.40 -1.47 4.29
CA TYR A 107 14.55 -0.48 3.61
C TYR A 107 13.06 -0.79 3.73
N THR A 108 12.64 -1.63 4.68
CA THR A 108 11.23 -1.97 4.93
C THR A 108 10.34 -0.73 5.08
N ARG A 109 10.87 0.36 5.66
CA ARG A 109 10.19 1.66 5.79
C ARG A 109 9.72 2.20 4.44
N ASN A 110 10.59 2.16 3.44
CA ASN A 110 10.29 2.64 2.10
C ASN A 110 9.24 1.76 1.42
N MET A 111 9.31 0.44 1.63
CA MET A 111 8.30 -0.50 1.15
C MET A 111 6.91 -0.22 1.78
N VAL A 112 6.83 0.01 3.09
CA VAL A 112 5.58 0.36 3.78
C VAL A 112 5.00 1.68 3.23
N THR A 113 5.85 2.67 2.99
CA THR A 113 5.44 3.96 2.40
C THR A 113 4.83 3.78 1.01
N ALA A 114 5.46 2.99 0.14
CA ALA A 114 4.93 2.71 -1.19
C ALA A 114 3.60 1.94 -1.13
N ALA A 115 3.53 0.90 -0.28
CA ALA A 115 2.36 0.05 -0.13
C ALA A 115 1.14 0.79 0.44
N SER A 116 1.34 1.77 1.33
CA SER A 116 0.25 2.51 1.98
C SER A 116 -0.67 3.24 0.99
N SER A 117 -0.16 3.60 -0.19
CA SER A 117 -0.91 4.29 -1.24
C SER A 117 -1.26 3.41 -2.44
N ALA A 118 -0.88 2.15 -2.43
CA ALA A 118 -1.07 1.23 -3.54
C ALA A 118 -2.49 0.63 -3.59
N HIS A 119 -2.98 0.41 -4.80
CA HIS A 119 -4.21 -0.32 -5.08
C HIS A 119 -3.91 -1.80 -5.36
N ALA A 120 -2.66 -2.13 -5.76
CA ALA A 120 -2.22 -3.48 -5.99
C ALA A 120 -0.74 -3.67 -5.62
N ALA A 121 -0.36 -4.90 -5.33
CA ALA A 121 1.01 -5.31 -5.11
C ALA A 121 1.33 -6.52 -5.99
N VAL A 122 2.43 -6.42 -6.72
CA VAL A 122 3.03 -7.54 -7.46
C VAL A 122 4.20 -8.06 -6.64
N VAL A 123 3.99 -9.19 -5.99
CA VAL A 123 5.01 -9.86 -5.17
C VAL A 123 5.78 -10.82 -6.05
N LEU A 124 7.04 -10.48 -6.35
CA LEU A 124 7.90 -11.34 -7.14
C LEU A 124 8.45 -12.48 -6.29
N VAL A 125 8.52 -13.65 -6.89
CA VAL A 125 9.05 -14.87 -6.30
C VAL A 125 10.05 -15.49 -7.26
N ASP A 126 11.33 -15.49 -6.92
CA ASP A 126 12.38 -16.08 -7.74
C ASP A 126 12.36 -17.61 -7.62
N ALA A 127 11.96 -18.29 -8.69
CA ALA A 127 11.86 -19.73 -8.72
C ALA A 127 13.22 -20.44 -8.56
N THR A 128 14.33 -19.78 -8.93
CA THR A 128 15.68 -20.37 -8.86
C THR A 128 16.22 -20.43 -7.44
N LYS A 129 15.67 -19.61 -6.50
CA LYS A 129 16.09 -19.60 -5.10
C LYS A 129 15.35 -20.62 -4.24
N LEU A 130 14.30 -21.25 -4.78
CA LEU A 130 13.44 -22.15 -4.03
C LEU A 130 13.81 -23.62 -4.27
N LYS A 131 13.74 -24.44 -3.22
CA LYS A 131 14.08 -25.87 -3.27
C LYS A 131 12.89 -26.70 -3.77
N TRP A 132 12.35 -26.35 -4.93
CA TRP A 132 11.16 -26.97 -5.51
C TRP A 132 11.32 -28.46 -5.85
N GLN A 133 12.54 -28.96 -5.98
CA GLN A 133 12.84 -30.39 -6.22
C GLN A 133 12.74 -31.24 -4.95
N ALA A 134 12.78 -30.61 -3.77
CA ALA A 134 12.70 -31.34 -2.50
C ALA A 134 11.33 -32.02 -2.33
N GLU A 135 11.31 -33.11 -1.55
CA GLU A 135 10.08 -33.76 -1.12
C GLU A 135 9.41 -32.91 -0.02
N GLY A 136 8.07 -32.95 0.02
CA GLY A 136 7.26 -32.23 1.00
C GLY A 136 6.81 -30.84 0.55
N LEU A 137 6.31 -30.06 1.52
CA LEU A 137 5.83 -28.70 1.28
C LEU A 137 7.03 -27.75 1.05
N LEU A 138 6.99 -27.00 -0.04
CA LEU A 138 8.04 -26.04 -0.37
C LEU A 138 8.02 -24.86 0.61
N GLU A 139 9.17 -24.54 1.18
CA GLU A 139 9.33 -23.39 2.08
C GLU A 139 9.58 -22.11 1.27
N LEU A 140 8.73 -21.10 1.50
CA LEU A 140 8.88 -19.77 0.91
C LEU A 140 9.97 -18.97 1.62
N LEU A 141 10.65 -18.10 0.87
CA LEU A 141 11.67 -17.22 1.45
C LEU A 141 11.05 -16.28 2.51
N PRO A 142 11.78 -16.00 3.60
CA PRO A 142 11.30 -15.12 4.67
C PRO A 142 10.86 -13.74 4.15
N GLN A 143 11.57 -13.19 3.17
CA GLN A 143 11.25 -11.88 2.62
C GLN A 143 9.96 -11.89 1.79
N THR A 144 9.69 -12.96 1.04
CA THR A 144 8.41 -13.15 0.34
C THR A 144 7.26 -13.16 1.34
N ARG A 145 7.40 -13.92 2.44
CA ARG A 145 6.41 -13.96 3.52
C ARG A 145 6.19 -12.59 4.16
N ARG A 146 7.28 -11.90 4.54
CA ARG A 146 7.23 -10.57 5.17
C ARG A 146 6.54 -9.54 4.29
N HIS A 147 6.92 -9.44 3.03
CA HIS A 147 6.31 -8.47 2.12
C HIS A 147 4.83 -8.77 1.88
N SER A 148 4.47 -10.04 1.73
CA SER A 148 3.06 -10.44 1.59
C SER A 148 2.22 -10.08 2.82
N LEU A 149 2.74 -10.32 4.03
CA LEU A 149 2.07 -9.93 5.28
C LEU A 149 1.93 -8.42 5.39
N LEU A 150 2.96 -7.65 5.05
CA LEU A 150 2.90 -6.18 5.11
C LEU A 150 1.89 -5.60 4.13
N VAL A 151 1.85 -6.07 2.87
CA VAL A 151 0.85 -5.59 1.90
C VAL A 151 -0.57 -5.97 2.31
N ASN A 152 -0.76 -7.15 2.89
CA ASN A 152 -2.04 -7.58 3.44
C ASN A 152 -2.45 -6.72 4.64
N LEU A 153 -1.54 -6.51 5.58
CA LEU A 153 -1.75 -5.66 6.77
C LEU A 153 -2.13 -4.22 6.37
N LEU A 154 -1.49 -3.67 5.34
CA LEU A 154 -1.81 -2.36 4.79
C LEU A 154 -3.07 -2.36 3.90
N ARG A 155 -3.79 -3.50 3.83
CA ARG A 155 -5.03 -3.66 3.08
C ARG A 155 -4.90 -3.28 1.60
N VAL A 156 -3.79 -3.66 0.97
CA VAL A 156 -3.66 -3.54 -0.49
C VAL A 156 -4.60 -4.56 -1.13
N PRO A 157 -5.63 -4.14 -1.88
CA PRO A 157 -6.71 -5.07 -2.27
C PRO A 157 -6.32 -6.05 -3.37
N GLY A 158 -5.42 -5.65 -4.27
CA GLY A 158 -4.97 -6.50 -5.37
C GLY A 158 -3.60 -7.10 -5.07
N ILE A 159 -3.52 -8.37 -4.66
CA ILE A 159 -2.24 -9.06 -4.44
C ILE A 159 -2.03 -10.10 -5.52
N VAL A 160 -0.97 -9.91 -6.33
CA VAL A 160 -0.58 -10.81 -7.41
C VAL A 160 0.81 -11.37 -7.09
N PHE A 161 0.94 -12.70 -7.03
CA PHE A 161 2.24 -13.34 -6.98
C PHE A 161 2.75 -13.58 -8.41
N ALA A 162 3.91 -13.03 -8.72
CA ALA A 162 4.59 -13.22 -9.99
C ALA A 162 5.79 -14.15 -9.80
N VAL A 163 5.63 -15.43 -10.16
CA VAL A 163 6.71 -16.43 -10.08
C VAL A 163 7.64 -16.22 -11.26
N ASN A 164 8.80 -15.67 -10.99
CA ASN A 164 9.77 -15.21 -12.00
C ASN A 164 10.95 -16.16 -12.16
N LYS A 165 11.67 -15.98 -13.26
CA LYS A 165 12.89 -16.73 -13.64
C LYS A 165 12.67 -18.23 -13.87
N LEU A 166 11.46 -18.62 -14.18
CA LEU A 166 11.13 -20.00 -14.55
C LEU A 166 11.86 -20.42 -15.84
N ASP A 167 12.10 -19.47 -16.74
CA ASP A 167 12.87 -19.65 -17.97
C ASP A 167 14.34 -20.08 -17.73
N ALA A 168 14.88 -19.76 -16.55
CA ALA A 168 16.23 -20.18 -16.15
C ALA A 168 16.32 -21.65 -15.68
N LEU A 169 15.17 -22.28 -15.42
CA LEU A 169 15.11 -23.69 -14.97
C LEU A 169 15.14 -24.68 -16.13
N GLU A 170 14.99 -24.21 -17.35
CA GLU A 170 15.05 -25.03 -18.58
C GLU A 170 16.12 -24.49 -19.51
N SER A 171 16.86 -25.41 -20.13
CA SER A 171 17.86 -25.07 -21.15
C SER A 171 17.67 -25.96 -22.37
N ALA A 172 17.69 -25.35 -23.55
CA ALA A 172 17.64 -26.09 -24.82
C ALA A 172 18.80 -27.08 -24.98
N ASP A 173 19.95 -26.75 -24.36
CA ASP A 173 21.15 -27.59 -24.40
C ASP A 173 21.11 -28.75 -23.39
N LYS A 174 20.09 -28.81 -22.53
CA LYS A 174 19.92 -29.82 -21.48
C LYS A 174 18.50 -30.40 -21.51
N PRO A 175 18.25 -31.40 -22.40
CA PRO A 175 16.90 -31.97 -22.53
C PRO A 175 16.30 -32.51 -21.23
N GLU A 176 17.13 -32.93 -20.28
CA GLU A 176 16.72 -33.41 -18.96
C GLU A 176 16.07 -32.31 -18.10
N THR A 177 16.22 -31.04 -18.47
CA THR A 177 15.59 -29.92 -17.77
C THR A 177 14.19 -29.56 -18.30
N LEU A 178 13.76 -30.16 -19.39
CA LEU A 178 12.44 -29.94 -19.97
C LEU A 178 11.33 -30.29 -18.97
N GLY A 179 10.38 -29.39 -18.80
CA GLY A 179 9.29 -29.54 -17.84
C GLY A 179 9.61 -29.06 -16.42
N ASN A 180 10.86 -28.70 -16.11
CA ASN A 180 11.25 -28.19 -14.81
C ASN A 180 10.50 -26.89 -14.46
N ALA A 181 10.33 -25.99 -15.40
CA ALA A 181 9.61 -24.73 -15.19
C ALA A 181 8.14 -24.97 -14.78
N ALA A 182 7.46 -25.88 -15.47
CA ALA A 182 6.08 -26.23 -15.16
C ALA A 182 5.95 -26.93 -13.78
N MET A 183 6.88 -27.84 -13.47
CA MET A 183 6.91 -28.53 -12.18
C MET A 183 7.22 -27.57 -11.03
N ALA A 184 8.20 -26.70 -11.21
CA ALA A 184 8.55 -25.68 -10.24
C ALA A 184 7.39 -24.71 -9.98
N PHE A 185 6.75 -24.21 -11.05
CA PHE A 185 5.60 -23.35 -10.93
C PHE A 185 4.46 -24.00 -10.17
N TYR A 186 4.14 -25.26 -10.48
CA TYR A 186 3.10 -26.00 -9.78
C TYR A 186 3.35 -26.09 -8.27
N LYS A 187 4.56 -26.50 -7.85
CA LYS A 187 4.92 -26.61 -6.42
C LYS A 187 4.97 -25.25 -5.72
N ILE A 188 5.53 -24.23 -6.37
CA ILE A 188 5.60 -22.87 -5.83
C ILE A 188 4.18 -22.30 -5.65
N ARG A 189 3.33 -22.51 -6.64
CA ARG A 189 1.93 -22.10 -6.58
C ARG A 189 1.21 -22.73 -5.40
N GLN A 190 1.34 -24.04 -5.19
CA GLN A 190 0.75 -24.73 -4.03
C GLN A 190 1.24 -24.14 -2.69
N ALA A 191 2.54 -23.88 -2.57
CA ALA A 191 3.10 -23.29 -1.36
C ALA A 191 2.59 -21.87 -1.12
N LEU A 192 2.43 -21.06 -2.16
CA LEU A 192 1.88 -19.71 -2.08
C LEU A 192 0.38 -19.73 -1.72
N GLU A 193 -0.41 -20.63 -2.31
CA GLU A 193 -1.83 -20.81 -1.99
C GLU A 193 -2.01 -21.23 -0.52
N GLN A 194 -1.20 -22.17 -0.04
CA GLN A 194 -1.24 -22.60 1.36
C GLN A 194 -0.85 -21.47 2.31
N PHE A 195 0.26 -20.79 2.04
CA PHE A 195 0.69 -19.65 2.84
C PHE A 195 -0.36 -18.54 2.89
N ALA A 196 -0.94 -18.19 1.75
CA ALA A 196 -1.96 -17.16 1.66
C ALA A 196 -3.20 -17.53 2.49
N LYS A 197 -3.63 -18.81 2.42
CA LYS A 197 -4.73 -19.33 3.23
C LYS A 197 -4.44 -19.21 4.73
N ASP A 198 -3.26 -19.65 5.16
CA ASP A 198 -2.87 -19.64 6.58
C ASP A 198 -2.72 -18.20 7.11
N ALA A 199 -2.28 -17.27 6.26
CA ALA A 199 -2.09 -15.85 6.59
C ALA A 199 -3.35 -14.99 6.39
N GLY A 200 -4.45 -15.55 5.90
CA GLY A 200 -5.68 -14.80 5.58
C GLY A 200 -5.49 -13.76 4.47
N ILE A 201 -4.62 -14.06 3.49
CA ILE A 201 -4.34 -13.18 2.35
C ILE A 201 -5.26 -13.54 1.19
N GLU A 202 -6.04 -12.57 0.71
CA GLU A 202 -6.82 -12.71 -0.52
C GLU A 202 -5.92 -12.49 -1.74
N VAL A 203 -5.60 -13.59 -2.44
CA VAL A 203 -4.75 -13.56 -3.63
C VAL A 203 -5.59 -13.36 -4.88
N THR A 204 -5.27 -12.33 -5.66
CA THR A 204 -5.94 -12.07 -6.94
C THR A 204 -5.51 -13.07 -8.00
N ALA A 205 -4.20 -13.34 -8.11
CA ALA A 205 -3.66 -14.31 -9.06
C ALA A 205 -2.24 -14.75 -8.66
N ILE A 206 -1.86 -15.93 -9.14
CA ILE A 206 -0.48 -16.44 -9.13
C ILE A 206 -0.09 -16.74 -10.57
N ILE A 207 0.91 -16.03 -11.10
CA ILE A 207 1.26 -16.05 -12.53
C ILE A 207 2.71 -16.45 -12.71
N PRO A 208 3.03 -17.39 -13.62
CA PRO A 208 4.40 -17.64 -14.05
C PRO A 208 4.82 -16.52 -15.02
N ILE A 209 5.95 -15.88 -14.78
CA ILE A 209 6.49 -14.84 -15.65
C ILE A 209 7.97 -15.09 -15.96
N SER A 210 8.43 -14.55 -17.08
CA SER A 210 9.83 -14.23 -17.30
C SER A 210 9.96 -12.73 -17.53
N ALA A 211 10.42 -12.01 -16.52
CA ALA A 211 10.69 -10.59 -16.68
C ALA A 211 11.78 -10.31 -17.73
N LEU A 212 12.72 -11.23 -17.89
CA LEU A 212 13.80 -11.12 -18.87
C LEU A 212 13.31 -11.35 -20.30
N LYS A 213 12.55 -12.43 -20.55
CA LYS A 213 12.06 -12.81 -21.89
C LYS A 213 10.72 -12.17 -22.26
N GLY A 214 9.94 -11.73 -21.26
CA GLY A 214 8.62 -11.10 -21.44
C GLY A 214 7.46 -12.09 -21.38
N ASP A 215 7.69 -13.38 -21.10
CA ASP A 215 6.62 -14.37 -21.01
C ASP A 215 5.60 -13.98 -19.93
N ASN A 216 4.33 -13.95 -20.29
CA ASN A 216 3.19 -13.57 -19.44
C ASN A 216 3.29 -12.19 -18.78
N VAL A 217 4.16 -11.29 -19.22
CA VAL A 217 4.27 -9.93 -18.68
C VAL A 217 3.25 -9.02 -19.36
N VAL A 218 3.46 -8.67 -20.62
CA VAL A 218 2.54 -7.83 -21.42
C VAL A 218 1.61 -8.70 -22.26
N HIS A 219 2.15 -9.73 -22.88
CA HIS A 219 1.39 -10.68 -23.69
C HIS A 219 1.34 -12.04 -23.01
N ALA A 220 0.21 -12.70 -23.12
CA ALA A 220 0.06 -14.05 -22.59
C ALA A 220 0.83 -15.05 -23.46
N SER A 221 1.70 -15.86 -22.84
CA SER A 221 2.40 -16.98 -23.46
C SER A 221 1.59 -18.25 -23.23
N ALA A 222 0.69 -18.57 -24.16
CA ALA A 222 -0.30 -19.63 -24.00
C ALA A 222 0.34 -21.00 -23.69
N GLY A 223 -0.04 -21.60 -22.58
CA GLY A 223 0.41 -22.92 -22.15
C GLY A 223 1.80 -22.95 -21.53
N TRP A 224 2.55 -21.85 -21.51
CA TRP A 224 3.86 -21.82 -20.85
C TRP A 224 3.71 -22.08 -19.34
N CYS A 225 4.51 -23.01 -18.83
CA CYS A 225 4.41 -23.54 -17.47
C CYS A 225 3.03 -24.11 -17.11
N GLY A 226 2.22 -24.54 -18.10
CA GLY A 226 0.86 -25.01 -17.89
C GLY A 226 -0.15 -23.92 -17.54
N TYR A 227 0.21 -22.65 -17.70
CA TYR A 227 -0.63 -21.52 -17.40
C TYR A 227 -1.47 -21.09 -18.63
N THR A 228 -2.76 -20.87 -18.42
CA THR A 228 -3.70 -20.48 -19.49
C THR A 228 -4.46 -19.18 -19.16
N GLY A 229 -4.03 -18.50 -18.08
CA GLY A 229 -4.64 -17.25 -17.66
C GLY A 229 -4.14 -16.02 -18.44
N PRO A 230 -4.61 -14.82 -18.08
CA PRO A 230 -4.19 -13.57 -18.70
C PRO A 230 -2.74 -13.20 -18.33
N SER A 231 -2.15 -12.28 -19.11
CA SER A 231 -0.86 -11.69 -18.76
C SER A 231 -0.94 -10.82 -17.51
N LEU A 232 0.21 -10.51 -16.90
CA LEU A 232 0.29 -9.60 -15.76
C LEU A 232 -0.32 -8.24 -16.08
N LEU A 233 -0.01 -7.66 -17.25
CA LEU A 233 -0.55 -6.37 -17.66
C LEU A 233 -2.08 -6.42 -17.79
N THR A 234 -2.61 -7.47 -18.43
CA THR A 234 -4.07 -7.64 -18.57
C THR A 234 -4.76 -7.73 -17.21
N LEU A 235 -4.16 -8.43 -16.23
CA LEU A 235 -4.68 -8.46 -14.87
C LEU A 235 -4.67 -7.06 -14.22
N LEU A 236 -3.55 -6.34 -14.32
CA LEU A 236 -3.43 -5.00 -13.75
C LEU A 236 -4.42 -4.02 -14.39
N GLU A 237 -4.73 -4.16 -15.68
CA GLU A 237 -5.76 -3.36 -16.36
C GLU A 237 -7.16 -3.56 -15.77
N GLN A 238 -7.46 -4.77 -15.31
CA GLN A 238 -8.77 -5.15 -14.78
C GLN A 238 -8.92 -4.95 -13.28
N LEU A 239 -7.83 -4.72 -12.53
CA LEU A 239 -7.89 -4.54 -11.09
C LEU A 239 -8.65 -3.26 -10.72
N PRO A 240 -9.58 -3.31 -9.76
CA PRO A 240 -10.24 -2.11 -9.26
C PRO A 240 -9.25 -1.22 -8.51
N VAL A 241 -9.46 0.08 -8.53
CA VAL A 241 -8.82 0.98 -7.55
C VAL A 241 -9.51 0.84 -6.20
N THR A 242 -8.79 1.15 -5.14
CA THR A 242 -9.40 1.23 -3.82
C THR A 242 -10.51 2.28 -3.83
N ALA A 243 -11.73 1.84 -3.56
CA ALA A 243 -12.87 2.74 -3.49
C ALA A 243 -12.67 3.78 -2.35
N PRO A 244 -13.08 5.03 -2.54
CA PRO A 244 -13.15 6.01 -1.46
C PRO A 244 -14.07 5.52 -0.34
N GLU A 245 -13.76 5.89 0.91
CA GLU A 245 -14.52 5.49 2.10
C GLU A 245 -15.76 6.39 2.26
N THR A 246 -16.72 6.27 1.33
CA THR A 246 -17.94 7.11 1.28
C THR A 246 -19.00 6.70 2.29
N GLU A 247 -19.04 5.43 2.70
CA GLU A 247 -20.02 4.87 3.65
C GLU A 247 -19.67 5.17 5.12
N VAL A 248 -18.46 5.61 5.41
CA VAL A 248 -18.03 6.04 6.73
C VAL A 248 -18.48 7.49 6.92
N PRO A 249 -18.94 7.92 8.13
CA PRO A 249 -19.31 9.31 8.37
C PRO A 249 -18.18 10.28 8.01
N PHE A 250 -18.56 11.52 7.69
CA PHE A 250 -17.62 12.55 7.28
C PHE A 250 -16.50 12.79 8.29
N ALA A 251 -15.26 12.74 7.80
CA ALA A 251 -14.06 13.13 8.53
C ALA A 251 -13.08 13.87 7.59
N PHE A 252 -12.52 14.95 8.11
CA PHE A 252 -11.66 15.83 7.34
C PHE A 252 -10.50 16.35 8.21
N PRO A 253 -9.26 15.91 7.94
CA PRO A 253 -8.07 16.43 8.60
C PRO A 253 -7.67 17.77 7.96
N VAL A 254 -7.58 18.81 8.76
CA VAL A 254 -7.19 20.13 8.30
C VAL A 254 -5.69 20.13 7.97
N GLN A 255 -5.36 20.41 6.70
CA GLN A 255 -3.99 20.46 6.20
C GLN A 255 -3.43 21.88 6.20
N TRP A 256 -4.27 22.83 5.87
CA TRP A 256 -3.90 24.24 5.74
C TRP A 256 -5.05 25.14 6.18
N VAL A 257 -4.72 26.26 6.80
CA VAL A 257 -5.70 27.29 7.18
C VAL A 257 -5.36 28.57 6.42
N GLU A 258 -6.27 28.98 5.55
CA GLU A 258 -6.17 30.22 4.81
C GLU A 258 -7.04 31.30 5.47
N LYS A 259 -6.51 32.50 5.63
CA LYS A 259 -7.22 33.63 6.19
C LYS A 259 -7.50 34.66 5.09
N PHE A 260 -8.79 34.91 4.85
CA PHE A 260 -9.18 36.01 3.97
C PHE A 260 -9.05 37.35 4.68
N SER A 261 -8.13 38.20 4.23
CA SER A 261 -7.92 39.54 4.79
C SER A 261 -8.89 40.59 4.24
N ALA A 262 -9.62 40.29 3.16
CA ALA A 262 -10.37 41.28 2.38
C ALA A 262 -11.89 41.21 2.50
N SER A 263 -12.48 40.31 3.32
CA SER A 263 -13.92 40.23 3.47
C SER A 263 -14.38 41.13 4.60
N SER A 264 -15.27 42.11 4.30
CA SER A 264 -16.00 42.91 5.27
C SER A 264 -17.21 42.19 5.87
N ASP A 265 -17.57 41.03 5.31
CA ASP A 265 -18.67 40.21 5.80
C ASP A 265 -18.20 39.31 6.95
N THR A 266 -18.58 39.66 8.17
CA THR A 266 -18.26 38.92 9.39
C THR A 266 -19.28 37.85 9.75
N SER A 267 -20.37 37.70 8.98
CA SER A 267 -21.42 36.70 9.21
C SER A 267 -20.99 35.29 8.80
N GLN A 268 -19.98 35.20 7.95
CA GLN A 268 -19.30 33.93 7.56
C GLN A 268 -17.88 33.96 8.10
N GLY A 269 -17.40 32.84 8.63
CA GLY A 269 -16.03 32.72 9.13
C GLY A 269 -15.01 33.21 8.10
N ARG A 270 -14.00 33.98 8.56
CA ARG A 270 -12.98 34.57 7.70
C ARG A 270 -11.87 33.58 7.28
N ARG A 271 -12.01 32.32 7.64
CA ARG A 271 -10.99 31.26 7.39
C ARG A 271 -11.54 30.20 6.48
N VAL A 272 -10.67 29.71 5.60
CA VAL A 272 -10.91 28.49 4.82
C VAL A 272 -10.01 27.39 5.35
N PHE A 273 -10.58 26.27 5.69
CA PHE A 273 -9.88 25.07 6.14
C PHE A 273 -9.71 24.14 4.95
N TRP A 274 -8.47 24.05 4.43
CA TRP A 274 -8.12 23.22 3.29
C TRP A 274 -7.65 21.85 3.73
N GLY A 275 -8.05 20.84 2.99
CA GLY A 275 -7.64 19.46 3.20
C GLY A 275 -8.21 18.51 2.15
N ARG A 276 -8.10 17.24 2.42
CA ARG A 276 -8.73 16.17 1.64
C ARG A 276 -9.78 15.50 2.50
N VAL A 277 -10.98 15.30 1.97
CA VAL A 277 -12.03 14.55 2.65
C VAL A 277 -11.53 13.12 2.84
N ALA A 278 -11.36 12.70 4.09
CA ALA A 278 -10.85 11.37 4.42
C ALA A 278 -11.94 10.30 4.24
N THR A 279 -13.13 10.57 4.79
CA THR A 279 -14.29 9.67 4.73
C THR A 279 -15.57 10.45 4.51
N GLY A 280 -16.60 9.78 4.01
CA GLY A 280 -17.94 10.33 3.82
C GLY A 280 -17.99 11.47 2.80
N SER A 281 -18.84 12.42 3.04
CA SER A 281 -18.98 13.61 2.21
C SER A 281 -19.34 14.85 3.04
N VAL A 282 -19.07 16.03 2.49
CA VAL A 282 -19.36 17.32 3.13
C VAL A 282 -20.20 18.21 2.22
N GLN A 283 -21.20 18.85 2.81
CA GLN A 283 -22.09 19.80 2.13
C GLN A 283 -22.41 21.00 3.02
N PRO A 284 -22.78 22.14 2.42
CA PRO A 284 -23.27 23.29 3.19
C PRO A 284 -24.48 22.92 4.06
N GLY A 285 -24.56 23.49 5.26
CA GLY A 285 -25.58 23.18 6.26
C GLY A 285 -25.31 22.00 7.17
N GLN A 286 -24.27 21.23 6.91
CA GLN A 286 -23.89 20.08 7.73
C GLN A 286 -23.29 20.54 9.06
N GLN A 287 -23.77 19.95 10.17
CA GLN A 287 -23.18 20.16 11.50
C GLN A 287 -21.94 19.28 11.67
N ILE A 288 -20.90 19.87 12.21
CA ILE A 288 -19.62 19.20 12.48
C ILE A 288 -19.16 19.46 13.92
N SER A 289 -18.35 18.53 14.42
CA SER A 289 -17.55 18.74 15.63
C SER A 289 -16.07 18.85 15.27
N ILE A 290 -15.32 19.58 16.10
CA ILE A 290 -13.91 19.87 15.89
C ILE A 290 -13.11 19.17 16.98
N LEU A 291 -12.19 18.28 16.61
CA LEU A 291 -11.25 17.70 17.56
C LEU A 291 -9.88 18.37 17.45
N PRO A 292 -9.20 18.64 18.58
CA PRO A 292 -9.52 18.17 19.95
C PRO A 292 -10.43 19.10 20.76
N SER A 293 -10.82 20.28 20.25
CA SER A 293 -11.52 21.29 21.06
C SER A 293 -12.92 20.89 21.52
N GLY A 294 -13.57 19.94 20.81
CA GLY A 294 -14.96 19.55 21.07
C GLY A 294 -16.01 20.60 20.66
N GLN A 295 -15.58 21.70 20.04
CA GLN A 295 -16.50 22.72 19.55
C GLN A 295 -17.31 22.21 18.38
N THR A 296 -18.52 22.72 18.21
CA THR A 296 -19.39 22.43 17.07
C THR A 296 -19.55 23.66 16.20
N ALA A 297 -19.73 23.47 14.90
CA ALA A 297 -20.01 24.52 13.94
C ALA A 297 -20.85 23.97 12.79
N THR A 298 -21.36 24.83 11.91
CA THR A 298 -22.06 24.44 10.70
C THR A 298 -21.22 24.81 9.50
N VAL A 299 -21.16 23.94 8.53
CA VAL A 299 -20.50 24.20 7.25
C VAL A 299 -21.28 25.26 6.50
N ALA A 300 -20.73 26.46 6.35
CA ALA A 300 -21.39 27.56 5.63
C ALA A 300 -21.19 27.39 4.12
N GLN A 301 -19.99 26.96 3.69
CA GLN A 301 -19.63 26.79 2.28
C GLN A 301 -18.55 25.73 2.11
N VAL A 302 -18.62 25.05 0.97
CA VAL A 302 -17.58 24.14 0.51
C VAL A 302 -16.98 24.70 -0.78
N LEU A 303 -15.66 24.60 -0.92
CA LEU A 303 -14.91 25.04 -2.09
C LEU A 303 -14.14 23.85 -2.68
N ASP A 304 -14.10 23.76 -3.98
CA ASP A 304 -13.23 22.85 -4.73
C ASP A 304 -12.74 23.51 -6.03
N HIS A 305 -12.31 22.75 -7.01
CA HIS A 305 -11.90 23.27 -8.33
C HIS A 305 -13.07 23.93 -9.12
N VAL A 306 -14.32 23.60 -8.80
CA VAL A 306 -15.54 24.22 -9.34
C VAL A 306 -15.93 25.47 -8.55
N ARG A 307 -15.24 25.75 -7.46
CA ARG A 307 -15.35 26.87 -6.50
C ARG A 307 -16.49 26.80 -5.50
N LYS A 308 -17.65 26.27 -5.82
CA LYS A 308 -18.83 26.20 -4.91
C LYS A 308 -19.63 24.92 -5.18
N PRO A 309 -19.08 23.74 -4.93
CA PRO A 309 -19.83 22.51 -5.09
C PRO A 309 -20.91 22.38 -4.01
N ASN A 310 -22.00 21.67 -4.34
CA ASN A 310 -23.02 21.33 -3.37
C ASN A 310 -22.56 20.20 -2.42
N ASN A 311 -21.61 19.39 -2.84
CA ASN A 311 -21.11 18.24 -2.10
C ASN A 311 -19.68 17.90 -2.54
N VAL A 312 -18.80 17.51 -1.61
CA VAL A 312 -17.48 16.95 -1.90
C VAL A 312 -17.31 15.64 -1.13
N GLU A 313 -16.98 14.58 -1.86
CA GLU A 313 -16.87 13.22 -1.33
C GLU A 313 -15.44 12.85 -0.92
N ALA A 314 -15.34 11.76 -0.17
CA ALA A 314 -14.08 11.15 0.22
C ALA A 314 -13.11 11.01 -0.96
N GLY A 315 -11.83 11.27 -0.69
CA GLY A 315 -10.78 11.22 -1.70
C GLY A 315 -10.57 12.51 -2.49
N HIS A 316 -11.45 13.52 -2.38
CA HIS A 316 -11.31 14.81 -3.05
C HIS A 316 -10.80 15.90 -2.10
N SER A 317 -10.08 16.88 -2.65
CA SER A 317 -9.64 18.05 -1.91
C SER A 317 -10.78 19.06 -1.79
N ALA A 318 -10.93 19.68 -0.61
CA ALA A 318 -11.94 20.68 -0.35
C ALA A 318 -11.38 21.80 0.51
N GLY A 319 -11.99 22.98 0.38
CA GLY A 319 -11.90 24.08 1.33
C GLY A 319 -13.24 24.21 2.05
N ILE A 320 -13.22 24.26 3.38
CA ILE A 320 -14.42 24.35 4.22
C ILE A 320 -14.44 25.71 4.90
N ILE A 321 -15.56 26.42 4.77
CA ILE A 321 -15.84 27.65 5.51
C ILE A 321 -16.93 27.34 6.52
N LEU A 322 -16.74 27.79 7.76
CA LEU A 322 -17.71 27.60 8.85
C LEU A 322 -18.58 28.83 9.02
N ASP A 323 -19.77 28.64 9.62
CA ASP A 323 -20.78 29.66 9.86
C ASP A 323 -20.32 30.75 10.86
N ARG A 324 -19.28 30.45 11.63
CA ARG A 324 -18.71 31.37 12.63
C ARG A 324 -17.20 31.16 12.75
N GLU A 325 -16.53 32.13 13.36
CA GLU A 325 -15.12 31.94 13.72
C GLU A 325 -15.00 30.96 14.89
N VAL A 326 -14.24 29.90 14.66
CA VAL A 326 -13.86 28.89 15.66
C VAL A 326 -12.36 28.71 15.60
N ASP A 327 -11.76 28.33 16.70
CA ASP A 327 -10.33 28.05 16.74
C ASP A 327 -10.06 26.66 16.15
N VAL A 328 -9.62 26.67 14.90
CA VAL A 328 -9.23 25.45 14.15
C VAL A 328 -7.83 25.68 13.59
N SER A 329 -6.97 24.73 13.81
CA SER A 329 -5.57 24.72 13.38
C SER A 329 -5.27 23.57 12.45
N ARG A 330 -4.13 23.65 11.74
CA ARG A 330 -3.60 22.49 11.01
C ARG A 330 -3.45 21.29 11.96
N GLY A 331 -3.95 20.14 11.52
CA GLY A 331 -3.94 18.90 12.27
C GLY A 331 -5.23 18.62 13.04
N ASP A 332 -6.12 19.62 13.20
CA ASP A 332 -7.43 19.38 13.76
C ASP A 332 -8.30 18.57 12.79
N TRP A 333 -9.28 17.90 13.34
CA TRP A 333 -10.24 17.11 12.59
C TRP A 333 -11.62 17.75 12.63
N LEU A 334 -12.25 17.88 11.47
CA LEU A 334 -13.65 18.21 11.33
C LEU A 334 -14.42 16.91 11.11
N LEU A 335 -15.35 16.60 12.00
CA LEU A 335 -16.05 15.31 12.05
C LEU A 335 -17.56 15.51 11.99
N ALA A 336 -18.30 14.62 11.34
CA ALA A 336 -19.76 14.64 11.40
C ALA A 336 -20.25 14.50 12.84
N THR A 337 -21.35 15.18 13.16
CA THR A 337 -22.04 15.08 14.47
C THR A 337 -23.28 14.20 14.40
N VAL A 338 -23.98 14.19 13.27
CA VAL A 338 -25.21 13.43 13.06
C VAL A 338 -24.86 12.01 12.66
N ASP A 339 -25.49 11.02 13.27
CA ASP A 339 -25.25 9.57 13.08
C ASP A 339 -23.84 9.08 13.44
N ALA A 340 -22.99 9.96 13.97
CA ALA A 340 -21.59 9.67 14.24
C ALA A 340 -21.18 9.51 15.72
N PRO A 341 -22.00 9.66 16.75
CA PRO A 341 -21.52 9.65 18.13
C PRO A 341 -20.87 8.33 18.56
N LYS A 342 -21.12 7.24 17.81
CA LYS A 342 -20.49 5.94 18.06
C LYS A 342 -19.26 5.67 17.18
N HIS A 343 -19.04 6.45 16.13
CA HIS A 343 -17.96 6.23 15.18
C HIS A 343 -16.67 6.97 15.50
N PHE A 344 -16.77 8.13 16.15
CA PHE A 344 -15.63 9.02 16.41
C PHE A 344 -15.49 9.34 17.90
N GLU A 345 -15.58 8.32 18.76
CA GLU A 345 -15.34 8.52 20.20
C GLU A 345 -13.89 8.91 20.44
N PRO A 346 -13.63 10.11 21.01
CA PRO A 346 -12.28 10.53 21.30
C PRO A 346 -11.63 9.64 22.36
N THR A 347 -10.49 9.04 22.03
CA THR A 347 -9.74 8.20 22.97
C THR A 347 -8.29 8.62 23.10
N ARG A 348 -7.73 8.40 24.28
CA ARG A 348 -6.28 8.55 24.55
C ARG A 348 -5.56 7.22 24.67
N GLU A 349 -6.27 6.12 24.68
CA GLU A 349 -5.72 4.79 24.76
C GLU A 349 -6.09 4.02 23.51
N ILE A 350 -5.09 3.48 22.84
CA ILE A 350 -5.26 2.75 21.60
C ILE A 350 -4.54 1.42 21.66
N SER A 351 -5.13 0.44 21.02
CA SER A 351 -4.58 -0.88 20.76
C SER A 351 -4.31 -0.97 19.26
N ALA A 352 -3.11 -1.35 18.87
CA ALA A 352 -2.70 -1.31 17.47
C ALA A 352 -1.72 -2.42 17.11
N THR A 353 -1.85 -2.88 15.87
CA THR A 353 -0.80 -3.66 15.23
C THR A 353 0.29 -2.70 14.76
N VAL A 354 1.54 -2.99 15.10
CA VAL A 354 2.70 -2.18 14.72
C VAL A 354 3.55 -2.92 13.69
N ALA A 355 3.85 -2.26 12.58
CA ALA A 355 4.98 -2.62 11.72
C ALA A 355 6.18 -1.78 12.17
N TRP A 356 7.14 -2.41 12.83
CA TRP A 356 8.28 -1.72 13.40
C TRP A 356 9.38 -1.55 12.35
N MET A 357 9.91 -0.35 12.20
CA MET A 357 10.81 0.04 11.11
C MET A 357 12.06 0.76 11.61
N ASP A 358 12.26 0.86 12.94
CA ASP A 358 13.47 1.45 13.53
C ASP A 358 14.59 0.41 13.61
N ASP A 359 15.83 0.91 13.70
CA ASP A 359 17.02 0.09 13.88
C ASP A 359 17.14 -0.43 15.33
N GLU A 360 16.50 0.26 16.29
CA GLU A 360 16.43 -0.15 17.68
C GLU A 360 15.10 -0.85 18.01
N PRO A 361 15.09 -1.84 18.90
CA PRO A 361 13.85 -2.48 19.34
C PRO A 361 12.86 -1.50 19.99
N LEU A 362 11.59 -1.70 19.73
CA LEU A 362 10.50 -1.04 20.46
C LEU A 362 10.38 -1.65 21.86
N VAL A 363 10.38 -0.83 22.89
CA VAL A 363 10.21 -1.24 24.29
C VAL A 363 9.10 -0.45 24.97
N ALA A 364 8.49 -1.06 25.99
CA ALA A 364 7.51 -0.37 26.83
C ALA A 364 8.13 0.82 27.56
N GLY A 365 7.33 1.87 27.82
CA GLY A 365 7.74 3.08 28.51
C GLY A 365 8.34 4.16 27.61
N ARG A 366 8.85 3.82 26.42
CA ARG A 366 9.45 4.79 25.49
C ARG A 366 8.39 5.74 24.94
N VAL A 367 8.79 6.98 24.71
CA VAL A 367 7.92 8.07 24.21
C VAL A 367 8.33 8.43 22.79
N TYR A 368 7.31 8.54 21.92
CA TYR A 368 7.44 8.93 20.51
C TYR A 368 6.54 10.12 20.20
N TRP A 369 6.76 10.74 19.07
CA TRP A 369 5.73 11.50 18.41
C TRP A 369 4.83 10.55 17.61
N ALA A 370 3.52 10.65 17.79
CA ALA A 370 2.52 10.02 16.94
C ALA A 370 1.94 11.05 15.98
N LEU A 371 1.98 10.76 14.70
CA LEU A 371 1.33 11.56 13.67
C LEU A 371 0.02 10.89 13.27
N HIS A 372 -1.11 11.52 13.61
CA HIS A 372 -2.45 11.10 13.22
C HIS A 372 -3.06 12.11 12.25
N GLY A 373 -3.26 11.74 11.00
CA GLY A 373 -3.56 12.70 9.93
C GLY A 373 -2.43 13.72 9.80
N HIS A 374 -2.66 14.96 10.26
CA HIS A 374 -1.66 16.04 10.26
C HIS A 374 -1.33 16.55 11.67
N ARG A 375 -1.81 15.86 12.71
CA ARG A 375 -1.61 16.24 14.10
C ARG A 375 -0.50 15.43 14.75
N TRP A 376 0.44 16.15 15.37
CA TRP A 376 1.53 15.57 16.16
C TRP A 376 1.12 15.48 17.63
N ILE A 377 1.20 14.29 18.21
CA ILE A 377 0.77 13.99 19.58
C ILE A 377 1.88 13.21 20.27
N LYS A 378 2.21 13.51 21.52
CA LYS A 378 3.09 12.66 22.31
C LYS A 378 2.40 11.34 22.62
N ALA A 379 3.10 10.24 22.39
CA ALA A 379 2.62 8.88 22.59
C ALA A 379 3.62 8.08 23.43
N ARG A 380 3.13 7.36 24.44
CA ARG A 380 3.93 6.45 25.25
C ARG A 380 3.48 5.02 24.98
N VAL A 381 4.40 4.14 24.72
CA VAL A 381 4.14 2.68 24.64
C VAL A 381 3.84 2.19 26.07
N LYS A 382 2.61 1.76 26.32
CA LYS A 382 2.19 1.23 27.62
C LYS A 382 2.67 -0.21 27.80
N ARG A 383 2.39 -1.03 26.78
CA ARG A 383 2.66 -2.46 26.81
C ARG A 383 2.89 -3.01 25.42
N ILE A 384 3.76 -3.99 25.32
CA ILE A 384 3.87 -4.88 24.19
C ILE A 384 3.01 -6.10 24.51
N VAL A 385 2.05 -6.42 23.64
CA VAL A 385 1.12 -7.53 23.87
C VAL A 385 1.75 -8.83 23.36
N HIS A 386 2.15 -8.84 22.08
CA HIS A 386 2.86 -9.97 21.45
C HIS A 386 3.67 -9.50 20.23
N SER A 387 4.57 -10.34 19.77
CA SER A 387 5.24 -10.24 18.47
C SER A 387 4.74 -11.36 17.57
N LEU A 388 4.63 -11.09 16.27
CA LEU A 388 4.22 -12.06 15.26
C LEU A 388 5.46 -12.70 14.62
N ASP A 389 5.56 -14.02 14.66
CA ASP A 389 6.53 -14.76 13.87
C ASP A 389 6.05 -14.87 12.41
N ILE A 390 6.80 -14.28 11.51
CA ILE A 390 6.45 -14.26 10.07
C ILE A 390 6.53 -15.65 9.40
N ASN A 391 7.23 -16.61 10.01
CA ASN A 391 7.40 -17.95 9.46
C ASN A 391 6.28 -18.89 9.91
N THR A 392 5.92 -18.83 11.18
CA THR A 392 4.87 -19.70 11.76
C THR A 392 3.49 -19.03 11.79
N LEU A 393 3.42 -17.71 11.62
CA LEU A 393 2.23 -16.86 11.78
C LEU A 393 1.65 -16.92 13.21
N GLN A 394 2.46 -17.34 14.18
CA GLN A 394 2.06 -17.43 15.57
C GLN A 394 2.43 -16.17 16.34
N GLU A 395 1.58 -15.83 17.28
CA GLU A 395 1.81 -14.77 18.24
C GLU A 395 2.65 -15.30 19.41
N HIS A 396 3.68 -14.58 19.80
CA HIS A 396 4.54 -14.92 20.91
C HIS A 396 4.59 -13.78 21.91
N ASP A 397 4.53 -14.12 23.19
CA ASP A 397 4.79 -13.15 24.26
C ASP A 397 6.13 -12.47 24.03
N ALA A 398 6.15 -11.16 24.07
CA ALA A 398 7.35 -10.38 23.79
C ALA A 398 7.46 -9.19 24.76
N THR A 399 8.67 -8.90 25.20
CA THR A 399 8.97 -7.69 25.97
C THR A 399 9.46 -6.53 25.10
N GLN A 400 9.74 -6.82 23.84
CA GLN A 400 10.17 -5.85 22.82
C GLN A 400 9.75 -6.32 21.42
N ILE A 401 9.61 -5.36 20.48
CA ILE A 401 9.44 -5.66 19.06
C ILE A 401 10.76 -5.35 18.36
N LEU A 402 11.33 -6.36 17.74
CA LEU A 402 12.61 -6.24 17.02
C LEU A 402 12.50 -5.42 15.74
N PRO A 403 13.61 -4.89 15.20
CA PRO A 403 13.63 -4.25 13.88
C PRO A 403 12.99 -5.13 12.81
N ASN A 404 12.17 -4.50 11.95
CA ASN A 404 11.43 -5.14 10.86
C ASN A 404 10.40 -6.21 11.29
N ALA A 405 10.09 -6.30 12.59
CA ALA A 405 9.07 -7.19 13.10
C ALA A 405 7.67 -6.53 13.10
N ILE A 406 6.67 -7.38 13.15
CA ILE A 406 5.26 -7.02 13.33
C ILE A 406 4.85 -7.47 14.73
N GLY A 407 4.08 -6.67 15.43
CA GLY A 407 3.57 -7.02 16.74
C GLY A 407 2.32 -6.25 17.11
N HIS A 408 1.83 -6.46 18.32
CA HIS A 408 0.68 -5.79 18.87
C HIS A 408 1.05 -5.02 20.12
N ILE A 409 0.61 -3.77 20.22
CA ILE A 409 1.00 -2.86 21.30
C ILE A 409 -0.18 -2.02 21.79
N GLU A 410 -0.10 -1.59 23.05
CA GLU A 410 -0.99 -0.60 23.62
C GLU A 410 -0.23 0.72 23.85
N ILE A 411 -0.85 1.81 23.47
CA ILE A 411 -0.28 3.16 23.53
C ILE A 411 -1.20 4.11 24.26
N ALA A 412 -0.62 4.98 25.09
CA ALA A 412 -1.27 6.13 25.68
C ALA A 412 -0.85 7.41 24.94
N LEU A 413 -1.82 8.19 24.52
CA LEU A 413 -1.68 9.48 23.84
C LEU A 413 -1.86 10.63 24.80
N GLN A 414 -1.10 11.70 24.62
CA GLN A 414 -1.23 12.92 25.42
C GLN A 414 -2.57 13.63 25.16
N GLU A 415 -3.08 13.55 23.92
CA GLU A 415 -4.35 14.13 23.51
C GLU A 415 -5.23 13.04 22.91
N ALA A 416 -6.54 13.25 22.98
CA ALA A 416 -7.50 12.32 22.39
C ALA A 416 -7.53 12.45 20.86
N ILE A 417 -7.69 11.31 20.19
CA ILE A 417 -7.89 11.21 18.74
C ILE A 417 -9.24 10.56 18.43
N ALA A 418 -9.75 10.80 17.24
CA ALA A 418 -10.88 10.06 16.67
C ALA A 418 -10.36 8.70 16.19
N ALA A 419 -10.28 7.74 17.10
CA ALA A 419 -9.79 6.39 16.78
C ALA A 419 -10.89 5.56 16.11
N VAL A 420 -10.58 5.07 14.93
CA VAL A 420 -11.44 4.15 14.18
C VAL A 420 -10.59 2.94 13.78
N PRO A 421 -11.10 1.70 13.83
CA PRO A 421 -10.32 0.56 13.37
C PRO A 421 -9.82 0.73 11.93
N TYR A 422 -8.58 0.35 11.66
CA TYR A 422 -7.96 0.47 10.34
C TYR A 422 -8.76 -0.28 9.25
N LYS A 423 -9.43 -1.35 9.62
CA LYS A 423 -10.35 -2.08 8.73
C LYS A 423 -11.55 -1.24 8.27
N THR A 424 -11.95 -0.23 9.05
CA THR A 424 -13.08 0.66 8.74
C THR A 424 -12.61 1.89 7.97
N SER A 425 -11.50 2.51 8.41
CA SER A 425 -10.90 3.66 7.72
C SER A 425 -9.38 3.60 7.79
N ARG A 426 -8.74 3.66 6.61
CA ARG A 426 -7.28 3.69 6.53
C ARG A 426 -6.69 4.98 7.11
N VAL A 427 -7.37 6.10 6.89
CA VAL A 427 -6.85 7.42 7.31
C VAL A 427 -7.01 7.63 8.81
N LEU A 428 -8.20 7.32 9.35
CA LEU A 428 -8.50 7.48 10.79
C LEU A 428 -7.88 6.37 11.64
N GLY A 429 -7.73 5.17 11.05
CA GLY A 429 -7.22 3.98 11.73
C GLY A 429 -5.71 3.80 11.66
N SER A 430 -4.95 4.79 11.21
CA SER A 430 -3.49 4.70 11.13
C SER A 430 -2.78 5.86 11.81
N LEU A 431 -1.65 5.55 12.42
CA LEU A 431 -0.71 6.53 12.96
C LEU A 431 0.73 6.15 12.58
N ILE A 432 1.59 7.13 12.57
CA ILE A 432 3.03 6.92 12.40
C ILE A 432 3.75 7.32 13.68
N LEU A 433 4.61 6.44 14.19
CA LEU A 433 5.52 6.77 15.28
C LEU A 433 6.82 7.35 14.72
N VAL A 434 7.24 8.46 15.31
CA VAL A 434 8.47 9.15 14.97
C VAL A 434 9.30 9.30 16.24
N ASP A 435 10.54 8.89 16.19
CA ASP A 435 11.47 9.03 17.32
C ASP A 435 11.66 10.50 17.69
N THR A 436 11.63 10.79 18.99
CA THR A 436 11.67 12.18 19.49
C THR A 436 13.04 12.83 19.40
N ALA A 437 14.12 12.07 19.23
CA ALA A 437 15.50 12.56 19.19
C ALA A 437 16.03 12.60 17.74
N SER A 438 15.89 11.50 17.01
CA SER A 438 16.41 11.38 15.64
C SER A 438 15.44 11.90 14.58
N HIS A 439 14.16 12.08 14.90
CA HIS A 439 13.08 12.39 13.98
C HIS A 439 12.89 11.38 12.84
N LYS A 440 13.42 10.16 13.01
CA LYS A 440 13.19 9.05 12.08
C LYS A 440 11.79 8.47 12.28
N THR A 441 11.16 8.08 11.18
CA THR A 441 9.95 7.26 11.25
C THR A 441 10.32 5.88 11.81
N SER A 442 9.75 5.53 12.95
CA SER A 442 10.10 4.32 13.70
C SER A 442 9.08 3.19 13.54
N GLY A 443 7.81 3.52 13.34
CA GLY A 443 6.77 2.50 13.18
C GLY A 443 5.50 3.02 12.54
N ALA A 444 4.78 2.13 11.85
CA ALA A 444 3.42 2.35 11.39
C ALA A 444 2.47 1.57 12.30
N LEU A 445 1.45 2.25 12.80
CA LEU A 445 0.41 1.70 13.66
C LEU A 445 -0.90 1.60 12.92
N LEU A 446 -1.53 0.45 13.02
CA LEU A 446 -2.86 0.19 12.46
C LEU A 446 -3.77 -0.18 13.63
N LEU A 447 -4.79 0.65 13.86
CA LEU A 447 -5.73 0.50 14.96
C LEU A 447 -6.62 -0.73 14.77
N ASN A 448 -6.85 -1.45 15.85
CA ASN A 448 -7.68 -2.67 15.85
C ASN A 448 -9.14 -2.39 16.21
#